data_b220746e8d9e95ad6bdfff62bceab895
#
_entry.id   b220746e8d9e95ad6bdfff62bceab895
#
_cell.length_a   1.000
_cell.length_b   1.000
_cell.length_c   1.000
_cell.angle_alpha   90.00
_cell.angle_beta   90.00
_cell.angle_gamma   90.00
#
_symmetry.space_group_name_H-M   'P 1'
#
loop_
_entity.id
_entity.type
_entity.pdbx_description
1 polymer ?
#
loop_
_entity_poly.entity_id
_entity_poly.type
_entity_poly.pdbx_seq_one_letter_code
_entity_poly.pdbx_strand_id
1 'polypeptide(L)'
;CALPIYFENRSVSHPYEPGSVAKVVTAAAALQEGVTTPDEVHQVPGSIDMAGVTVNDAWEHGTEPYTTTGIFGKSSNVGTLMIADKLGQEKYAEYLKKFGLGNTTGIELPNESPGSVPDLEQWSGGTFANLPIGQGQSWTTLQMASVYQALANGGERIEPRIIDSVKGPDGKDEKLEEPEKNQVVSPETAKTTVDMFRAVFQDDDAGLQNGTAGNAQLKGYQLSGKTGTAQKVDPNTGAYSNSAYWITFAGIAPADDPRFVVAVMLDEPKSGVEDNGGGGQSAAPIFRDIASWLLNRDNIPTSKPAPRLTLRAQ
;
A
#
# COMPACT_ATOMS: atom_id res chain seq x y z
N CYS A 1 -18.05 -32.06 -5.20
CA CYS A 1 -17.23 -31.62 -6.34
C CYS A 1 -16.49 -30.37 -5.90
N ALA A 2 -15.19 -30.47 -5.64
CA ALA A 2 -14.37 -29.31 -5.51
C ALA A 2 -14.27 -28.67 -6.90
N LEU A 3 -14.75 -27.46 -7.07
CA LEU A 3 -14.46 -26.69 -8.27
C LEU A 3 -12.94 -26.55 -8.35
N PRO A 4 -12.33 -26.78 -9.52
CA PRO A 4 -10.89 -26.63 -9.64
C PRO A 4 -10.50 -25.20 -9.29
N ILE A 5 -9.53 -25.04 -8.40
CA ILE A 5 -8.87 -23.77 -7.99
C ILE A 5 -8.49 -22.88 -9.20
N TYR A 6 -8.39 -23.45 -10.38
CA TYR A 6 -8.01 -22.79 -11.63
C TYR A 6 -9.08 -21.85 -12.24
N PHE A 7 -10.31 -21.81 -11.74
CA PHE A 7 -11.38 -20.94 -12.25
C PHE A 7 -11.65 -19.74 -11.34
N GLU A 8 -10.84 -19.54 -10.31
CA GLU A 8 -10.99 -18.42 -9.39
C GLU A 8 -9.88 -17.40 -9.61
N ASN A 9 -10.26 -16.14 -9.86
CA ASN A 9 -9.30 -15.04 -9.91
C ASN A 9 -9.05 -14.53 -8.48
N ARG A 10 -8.04 -15.07 -7.83
CA ARG A 10 -7.69 -14.73 -6.44
C ARG A 10 -7.36 -13.25 -6.23
N SER A 11 -6.99 -12.52 -7.28
CA SER A 11 -6.72 -11.09 -7.17
C SER A 11 -7.95 -10.26 -6.83
N VAL A 12 -9.15 -10.78 -7.11
CA VAL A 12 -10.43 -10.11 -6.84
C VAL A 12 -11.29 -10.84 -5.80
N SER A 13 -11.09 -12.14 -5.62
CA SER A 13 -11.96 -12.97 -4.77
C SER A 13 -11.38 -13.27 -3.39
N HIS A 14 -10.05 -13.15 -3.20
CA HIS A 14 -9.39 -13.48 -1.93
C HIS A 14 -8.92 -12.24 -1.19
N PRO A 15 -9.66 -11.79 -0.15
CA PRO A 15 -9.21 -10.73 0.71
C PRO A 15 -8.18 -11.25 1.73
N TYR A 16 -7.24 -10.39 2.09
CA TYR A 16 -6.19 -10.66 3.07
C TYR A 16 -5.85 -9.38 3.84
N GLU A 17 -5.24 -9.49 5.01
CA GLU A 17 -4.74 -8.33 5.74
C GLU A 17 -3.61 -7.66 4.95
N PRO A 18 -3.77 -6.39 4.52
CA PRO A 18 -2.80 -5.73 3.65
C PRO A 18 -1.46 -5.48 4.34
N GLY A 19 -1.45 -5.39 5.66
CA GLY A 19 -0.27 -4.99 6.42
C GLY A 19 0.22 -3.60 6.02
N SER A 20 1.51 -3.40 6.10
CA SER A 20 2.13 -2.07 5.90
C SER A 20 1.90 -1.41 4.54
N VAL A 21 1.37 -2.10 3.51
CA VAL A 21 0.96 -1.42 2.26
C VAL A 21 -0.21 -0.48 2.48
N ALA A 22 -1.03 -0.71 3.53
CA ALA A 22 -2.13 0.18 3.91
C ALA A 22 -1.67 1.54 4.47
N LYS A 23 -0.42 1.66 4.94
CA LYS A 23 0.12 2.91 5.49
C LYS A 23 0.09 4.08 4.49
N VAL A 24 -0.02 3.79 3.19
CA VAL A 24 -0.18 4.82 2.17
C VAL A 24 -1.49 5.61 2.35
N VAL A 25 -2.55 4.98 2.85
CA VAL A 25 -3.82 5.65 3.17
C VAL A 25 -3.62 6.63 4.32
N THR A 26 -2.93 6.19 5.39
CA THR A 26 -2.59 7.06 6.53
C THR A 26 -1.76 8.27 6.09
N ALA A 27 -0.74 8.03 5.26
CA ALA A 27 0.12 9.11 4.74
C ALA A 27 -0.66 10.11 3.90
N ALA A 28 -1.44 9.64 2.93
CA ALA A 28 -2.22 10.49 2.03
C ALA A 28 -3.27 11.29 2.79
N ALA A 29 -3.98 10.67 3.74
CA ALA A 29 -4.97 11.34 4.59
C ALA A 29 -4.32 12.41 5.47
N ALA A 30 -3.22 12.09 6.15
CA ALA A 30 -2.51 13.02 7.03
C ALA A 30 -1.94 14.24 6.30
N LEU A 31 -1.41 14.03 5.08
CA LEU A 31 -0.96 15.12 4.21
C LEU A 31 -2.13 15.97 3.72
N GLN A 32 -3.24 15.35 3.32
CA GLN A 32 -4.43 16.06 2.83
C GLN A 32 -5.06 16.94 3.90
N GLU A 33 -5.11 16.45 5.13
CA GLU A 33 -5.67 17.20 6.28
C GLU A 33 -4.64 18.15 6.92
N GLY A 34 -3.40 18.19 6.41
CA GLY A 34 -2.34 19.10 6.87
C GLY A 34 -1.85 18.80 8.29
N VAL A 35 -2.03 17.56 8.78
CA VAL A 35 -1.58 17.17 10.13
C VAL A 35 -0.09 16.85 10.19
N THR A 36 0.55 16.73 9.04
CA THR A 36 2.00 16.59 8.89
C THR A 36 2.48 17.06 7.52
N THR A 37 3.79 17.26 7.37
CA THR A 37 4.46 17.53 6.09
C THR A 37 5.56 16.50 5.84
N PRO A 38 6.03 16.29 4.59
CA PRO A 38 7.06 15.28 4.30
C PRO A 38 8.32 15.36 5.16
N ASP A 39 8.75 16.59 5.46
CA ASP A 39 10.01 16.87 6.15
C ASP A 39 9.82 17.14 7.66
N GLU A 40 8.58 17.13 8.17
CA GLU A 40 8.33 17.28 9.60
C GLU A 40 9.04 16.17 10.38
N VAL A 41 9.83 16.56 11.39
CA VAL A 41 10.60 15.61 12.22
C VAL A 41 9.82 15.21 13.45
N HIS A 42 9.69 13.91 13.65
CA HIS A 42 9.03 13.29 14.78
C HIS A 42 10.05 12.53 15.63
N GLN A 43 9.94 12.65 16.96
CA GLN A 43 10.69 11.81 17.89
C GLN A 43 9.94 10.48 18.05
N VAL A 44 10.38 9.46 17.35
CA VAL A 44 9.70 8.16 17.27
C VAL A 44 10.33 7.18 18.24
N PRO A 45 9.66 6.78 19.33
CA PRO A 45 10.14 5.74 20.23
C PRO A 45 10.05 4.36 19.59
N GLY A 46 10.80 3.37 20.09
CA GLY A 46 10.76 2.00 19.60
C GLY A 46 9.43 1.28 19.86
N SER A 47 8.62 1.80 20.83
CA SER A 47 7.29 1.27 21.15
C SER A 47 6.37 2.38 21.67
N ILE A 48 5.04 2.21 21.45
CA ILE A 48 4.00 3.04 22.09
C ILE A 48 2.89 2.14 22.62
N ASP A 49 2.19 2.64 23.63
CA ASP A 49 0.94 2.05 24.10
C ASP A 49 -0.23 2.90 23.57
N MET A 50 -1.12 2.28 22.82
CA MET A 50 -2.33 2.92 22.29
C MET A 50 -3.55 2.12 22.72
N ALA A 51 -4.34 2.71 23.63
CA ALA A 51 -5.56 2.10 24.21
C ALA A 51 -5.33 0.69 24.80
N GLY A 52 -4.19 0.47 25.48
CA GLY A 52 -3.83 -0.81 26.08
C GLY A 52 -3.24 -1.84 25.10
N VAL A 53 -2.97 -1.44 23.87
CA VAL A 53 -2.23 -2.26 22.87
C VAL A 53 -0.83 -1.70 22.75
N THR A 54 0.19 -2.49 23.12
CA THR A 54 1.59 -2.12 22.91
C THR A 54 1.98 -2.45 21.48
N VAL A 55 2.40 -1.42 20.73
CA VAL A 55 2.85 -1.56 19.35
C VAL A 55 4.33 -1.23 19.26
N ASN A 56 5.07 -2.10 18.56
CA ASN A 56 6.51 -1.96 18.35
C ASN A 56 6.82 -1.77 16.87
N ASP A 57 7.97 -1.17 16.59
CA ASP A 57 8.57 -1.24 15.26
C ASP A 57 9.19 -2.63 15.02
N ALA A 58 9.43 -2.97 13.75
CA ALA A 58 9.99 -4.26 13.36
C ALA A 58 11.49 -4.41 13.70
N TRP A 59 12.11 -3.36 14.20
CA TRP A 59 13.51 -3.34 14.65
C TRP A 59 13.61 -2.64 16.00
N GLU A 60 14.57 -3.08 16.82
CA GLU A 60 14.82 -2.47 18.12
C GLU A 60 15.54 -1.13 17.94
N HIS A 61 15.02 -0.08 18.55
CA HIS A 61 15.63 1.25 18.60
C HIS A 61 15.12 2.05 19.81
N GLY A 62 15.86 3.04 20.20
CA GLY A 62 15.41 4.04 21.17
C GLY A 62 14.49 5.07 20.53
N THR A 63 14.41 6.25 21.12
CA THR A 63 13.72 7.38 20.47
C THR A 63 14.62 7.98 19.40
N GLU A 64 14.13 7.99 18.15
CA GLU A 64 14.88 8.43 16.98
C GLU A 64 14.15 9.53 16.20
N PRO A 65 14.90 10.52 15.65
CA PRO A 65 14.33 11.61 14.87
C PRO A 65 14.09 11.17 13.42
N TYR A 66 12.85 10.75 13.08
CA TYR A 66 12.45 10.46 11.70
C TYR A 66 11.63 11.60 11.12
N THR A 67 11.87 11.92 9.85
CA THR A 67 10.93 12.72 9.07
C THR A 67 9.65 11.91 8.82
N THR A 68 8.56 12.57 8.45
CA THR A 68 7.35 11.86 7.99
C THR A 68 7.68 10.91 6.83
N THR A 69 8.49 11.38 5.87
CA THR A 69 9.03 10.54 4.79
C THR A 69 9.77 9.32 5.34
N GLY A 70 10.57 9.50 6.37
CA GLY A 70 11.32 8.43 7.02
C GLY A 70 10.45 7.40 7.73
N ILE A 71 9.40 7.85 8.42
CA ILE A 71 8.42 6.98 9.06
C ILE A 71 7.83 5.99 8.04
N PHE A 72 7.36 6.49 6.90
CA PHE A 72 6.77 5.64 5.87
C PHE A 72 7.80 4.87 5.04
N GLY A 73 8.96 5.47 4.75
CA GLY A 73 10.06 4.84 4.02
C GLY A 73 10.66 3.64 4.75
N LYS A 74 10.84 3.76 6.06
CA LYS A 74 11.29 2.68 6.95
C LYS A 74 10.16 1.76 7.42
N SER A 75 8.92 2.13 7.14
CA SER A 75 7.74 1.36 7.57
C SER A 75 7.53 1.32 9.09
N SER A 76 7.89 2.38 9.83
CA SER A 76 7.63 2.44 11.27
C SER A 76 6.14 2.29 11.58
N ASN A 77 5.79 1.33 12.44
CA ASN A 77 4.43 1.18 12.98
C ASN A 77 4.14 2.29 13.98
N VAL A 78 5.08 2.53 14.86
CA VAL A 78 4.98 3.53 15.93
C VAL A 78 4.79 4.92 15.34
N GLY A 79 5.67 5.33 14.42
CA GLY A 79 5.55 6.63 13.76
C GLY A 79 4.26 6.78 12.96
N THR A 80 3.81 5.71 12.28
CA THR A 80 2.53 5.70 11.56
C THR A 80 1.37 5.94 12.52
N LEU A 81 1.33 5.26 13.68
CA LEU A 81 0.27 5.44 14.67
C LEU A 81 0.30 6.82 15.33
N MET A 82 1.48 7.39 15.57
CA MET A 82 1.60 8.77 16.05
C MET A 82 0.99 9.80 15.09
N ILE A 83 1.16 9.57 13.78
CA ILE A 83 0.53 10.41 12.74
C ILE A 83 -0.97 10.15 12.64
N ALA A 84 -1.39 8.88 12.70
CA ALA A 84 -2.79 8.50 12.67
C ALA A 84 -3.58 9.05 13.87
N ASP A 85 -2.97 9.08 15.05
CA ASP A 85 -3.58 9.66 16.25
C ASP A 85 -3.84 11.17 16.10
N LYS A 86 -2.88 11.90 15.50
CA LYS A 86 -3.08 13.32 15.14
C LYS A 86 -4.20 13.51 14.11
N LEU A 87 -4.35 12.59 13.16
CA LEU A 87 -5.42 12.62 12.15
C LEU A 87 -6.80 12.37 12.76
N GLY A 88 -6.87 11.44 13.71
CA GLY A 88 -8.09 11.00 14.36
C GLY A 88 -8.85 9.91 13.60
N GLN A 89 -9.58 9.10 14.37
CA GLN A 89 -10.24 7.90 13.86
C GLN A 89 -11.37 8.20 12.87
N GLU A 90 -12.12 9.29 13.06
CA GLU A 90 -13.22 9.68 12.17
C GLU A 90 -12.69 10.04 10.78
N LYS A 91 -11.61 10.82 10.72
CA LYS A 91 -10.97 11.17 9.45
C LYS A 91 -10.37 9.95 8.78
N TYR A 92 -9.67 9.11 9.54
CA TYR A 92 -9.10 7.90 8.98
C TYR A 92 -10.18 6.98 8.36
N ALA A 93 -11.32 6.78 9.07
CA ALA A 93 -12.45 6.02 8.54
C ALA A 93 -13.06 6.63 7.27
N GLU A 94 -13.15 7.99 7.21
CA GLU A 94 -13.58 8.70 6.01
C GLU A 94 -12.69 8.39 4.82
N TYR A 95 -11.35 8.37 5.00
CA TYR A 95 -10.41 8.07 3.91
C TYR A 95 -10.44 6.61 3.47
N LEU A 96 -10.63 5.64 4.37
CA LEU A 96 -10.86 4.26 3.98
C LEU A 96 -12.05 4.14 3.02
N LYS A 97 -13.16 4.82 3.31
CA LYS A 97 -14.35 4.86 2.44
C LYS A 97 -14.08 5.60 1.12
N LYS A 98 -13.38 6.74 1.14
CA LYS A 98 -13.03 7.49 -0.06
C LYS A 98 -12.16 6.68 -1.02
N PHE A 99 -11.24 5.85 -0.51
CA PHE A 99 -10.46 4.92 -1.30
C PHE A 99 -11.28 3.70 -1.79
N GLY A 100 -12.54 3.57 -1.40
CA GLY A 100 -13.45 2.49 -1.82
C GLY A 100 -13.25 1.18 -1.07
N LEU A 101 -12.52 1.19 0.05
CA LEU A 101 -12.25 0.00 0.84
C LEU A 101 -13.50 -0.47 1.60
N GLY A 102 -13.66 -1.79 1.70
CA GLY A 102 -14.86 -2.40 2.27
C GLY A 102 -16.03 -2.54 1.28
N ASN A 103 -15.80 -2.16 0.00
CA ASN A 103 -16.77 -2.34 -1.09
C ASN A 103 -16.11 -3.04 -2.27
N THR A 104 -16.92 -3.64 -3.16
CA THR A 104 -16.44 -4.13 -4.46
C THR A 104 -15.91 -2.96 -5.29
N THR A 105 -14.96 -3.24 -6.18
CA THR A 105 -14.38 -2.21 -7.05
C THR A 105 -15.25 -1.89 -8.27
N GLY A 106 -16.16 -2.80 -8.63
CA GLY A 106 -17.00 -2.70 -9.82
C GLY A 106 -16.42 -3.36 -11.07
N ILE A 107 -15.28 -4.05 -10.96
CA ILE A 107 -14.67 -4.74 -12.10
C ILE A 107 -15.58 -5.84 -12.65
N GLU A 108 -15.61 -6.02 -13.97
CA GLU A 108 -16.49 -6.98 -14.67
C GLU A 108 -16.01 -8.43 -14.51
N LEU A 109 -15.57 -8.81 -13.32
CA LEU A 109 -15.14 -10.16 -12.98
C LEU A 109 -16.09 -10.80 -11.95
N PRO A 110 -16.38 -12.10 -12.07
CA PRO A 110 -17.25 -12.78 -11.12
C PRO A 110 -16.56 -12.99 -9.77
N ASN A 111 -17.37 -13.12 -8.72
CA ASN A 111 -16.95 -13.45 -7.36
C ASN A 111 -15.99 -12.41 -6.73
N GLU A 112 -16.15 -11.15 -7.08
CA GLU A 112 -15.39 -10.08 -6.42
C GLU A 112 -15.77 -10.00 -4.93
N SER A 113 -14.75 -9.98 -4.07
CA SER A 113 -14.92 -9.77 -2.63
C SER A 113 -14.84 -8.27 -2.29
N PRO A 114 -15.74 -7.76 -1.45
CA PRO A 114 -15.65 -6.40 -0.94
C PRO A 114 -14.50 -6.19 0.06
N GLY A 115 -13.82 -7.27 0.47
CA GLY A 115 -12.93 -7.23 1.62
C GLY A 115 -13.71 -7.02 2.93
N SER A 116 -13.01 -6.54 3.95
CA SER A 116 -13.64 -6.19 5.22
C SER A 116 -12.94 -4.98 5.85
N VAL A 117 -13.71 -3.95 6.11
CA VAL A 117 -13.31 -2.78 6.90
C VAL A 117 -14.40 -2.60 7.95
N PRO A 118 -14.08 -2.66 9.25
CA PRO A 118 -15.11 -2.48 10.30
C PRO A 118 -15.69 -1.06 10.22
N ASP A 119 -17.00 -0.94 10.48
CA ASP A 119 -17.64 0.36 10.58
C ASP A 119 -17.13 1.13 11.81
N LEU A 120 -17.07 2.46 11.72
CA LEU A 120 -16.50 3.30 12.78
C LEU A 120 -17.16 3.08 14.14
N GLU A 121 -18.46 2.82 14.16
CA GLU A 121 -19.24 2.55 15.37
C GLU A 121 -18.83 1.24 16.08
N GLN A 122 -18.13 0.35 15.37
CA GLN A 122 -17.62 -0.92 15.89
C GLN A 122 -16.20 -0.79 16.46
N TRP A 123 -15.54 0.37 16.25
CA TRP A 123 -14.15 0.52 16.66
C TRP A 123 -14.03 0.64 18.17
N SER A 124 -13.11 -0.15 18.70
CA SER A 124 -12.53 0.05 20.03
C SER A 124 -11.22 0.84 19.89
N GLY A 125 -10.64 1.27 21.01
CA GLY A 125 -9.31 1.87 20.98
C GLY A 125 -8.26 0.93 20.37
N GLY A 126 -8.35 -0.38 20.64
CA GLY A 126 -7.50 -1.39 20.03
C GLY A 126 -7.71 -1.54 18.53
N THR A 127 -8.90 -1.30 18.01
CA THR A 127 -9.17 -1.30 16.56
C THR A 127 -8.35 -0.20 15.88
N PHE A 128 -8.40 1.03 16.39
CA PHE A 128 -7.64 2.14 15.80
C PHE A 128 -6.12 2.00 15.96
N ALA A 129 -5.64 1.23 16.94
CA ALA A 129 -4.22 0.88 17.05
C ALA A 129 -3.72 -0.09 15.95
N ASN A 130 -4.63 -0.73 15.21
CA ASN A 130 -4.30 -1.75 14.21
C ASN A 130 -4.58 -1.30 12.76
N LEU A 131 -5.73 -0.65 12.52
CA LEU A 131 -6.15 -0.30 11.16
C LEU A 131 -5.13 0.56 10.39
N PRO A 132 -4.50 1.62 10.96
CA PRO A 132 -3.56 2.47 10.25
C PRO A 132 -2.27 1.77 9.81
N ILE A 133 -1.95 0.63 10.43
CA ILE A 133 -0.79 -0.20 10.07
C ILE A 133 -1.19 -1.41 9.22
N GLY A 134 -2.50 -1.54 8.88
CA GLY A 134 -3.03 -2.52 7.94
C GLY A 134 -3.43 -3.86 8.55
N GLN A 135 -3.68 -3.90 9.86
CA GLN A 135 -4.22 -5.06 10.57
C GLN A 135 -5.69 -4.84 10.96
N GLY A 136 -6.44 -5.91 11.19
CA GLY A 136 -7.85 -5.84 11.57
C GLY A 136 -8.78 -5.41 10.42
N GLN A 137 -8.31 -5.47 9.19
CA GLN A 137 -9.07 -5.23 7.95
C GLN A 137 -8.57 -6.16 6.86
N SER A 138 -9.36 -6.40 5.82
CA SER A 138 -8.91 -7.22 4.70
C SER A 138 -9.25 -6.58 3.36
N TRP A 139 -8.31 -6.63 2.42
CA TRP A 139 -8.42 -6.09 1.07
C TRP A 139 -8.09 -7.18 0.04
N THR A 140 -8.65 -7.08 -1.14
CA THR A 140 -8.19 -7.87 -2.29
C THR A 140 -6.94 -7.21 -2.91
N THR A 141 -6.20 -7.96 -3.72
CA THR A 141 -5.06 -7.41 -4.46
C THR A 141 -5.50 -6.29 -5.41
N LEU A 142 -6.71 -6.40 -5.99
CA LEU A 142 -7.27 -5.34 -6.83
C LEU A 142 -7.59 -4.07 -6.04
N GLN A 143 -8.20 -4.19 -4.86
CA GLN A 143 -8.43 -3.03 -3.99
C GLN A 143 -7.12 -2.35 -3.61
N MET A 144 -6.08 -3.14 -3.29
CA MET A 144 -4.73 -2.60 -3.04
C MET A 144 -4.21 -1.84 -4.27
N ALA A 145 -4.33 -2.39 -5.47
CA ALA A 145 -3.96 -1.70 -6.70
C ALA A 145 -4.77 -0.41 -6.93
N SER A 146 -6.08 -0.42 -6.64
CA SER A 146 -6.96 0.75 -6.74
C SER A 146 -6.55 1.91 -5.84
N VAL A 147 -6.07 1.63 -4.61
CA VAL A 147 -5.54 2.67 -3.71
C VAL A 147 -4.34 3.37 -4.33
N TYR A 148 -3.39 2.60 -4.88
CA TYR A 148 -2.20 3.15 -5.53
C TYR A 148 -2.53 3.80 -6.87
N GLN A 149 -3.55 3.30 -7.60
CA GLN A 149 -4.04 3.92 -8.83
C GLN A 149 -4.59 5.33 -8.55
N ALA A 150 -5.37 5.50 -7.49
CA ALA A 150 -5.88 6.82 -7.12
C ALA A 150 -4.73 7.83 -6.94
N LEU A 151 -3.66 7.45 -6.25
CA LEU A 151 -2.49 8.31 -6.05
C LEU A 151 -1.72 8.55 -7.35
N ALA A 152 -1.52 7.51 -8.16
CA ALA A 152 -0.87 7.61 -9.47
C ALA A 152 -1.65 8.51 -10.45
N ASN A 153 -2.96 8.63 -10.27
CA ASN A 153 -3.88 9.40 -11.10
C ASN A 153 -4.27 10.76 -10.49
N GLY A 154 -3.35 11.41 -9.80
CA GLY A 154 -3.59 12.74 -9.23
C GLY A 154 -4.66 12.78 -8.14
N GLY A 155 -4.81 11.69 -7.40
CA GLY A 155 -5.76 11.58 -6.28
C GLY A 155 -7.18 11.18 -6.69
N GLU A 156 -7.43 10.96 -7.97
CA GLU A 156 -8.73 10.50 -8.48
C GLU A 156 -8.75 8.99 -8.61
N ARG A 157 -9.55 8.31 -7.78
CA ARG A 157 -9.86 6.89 -7.93
C ARG A 157 -10.81 6.72 -9.11
N ILE A 158 -10.47 5.79 -10.00
CA ILE A 158 -11.31 5.39 -11.13
C ILE A 158 -11.68 3.92 -10.94
N GLU A 159 -12.94 3.59 -11.14
CA GLU A 159 -13.43 2.22 -11.17
C GLU A 159 -12.65 1.41 -12.20
N PRO A 160 -12.01 0.27 -11.80
CA PRO A 160 -11.25 -0.55 -12.73
C PRO A 160 -12.17 -1.28 -13.70
N ARG A 161 -11.70 -1.44 -14.95
CA ARG A 161 -12.41 -2.21 -15.99
C ARG A 161 -11.44 -3.05 -16.80
N ILE A 162 -11.96 -4.13 -17.35
CA ILE A 162 -11.26 -5.01 -18.31
C ILE A 162 -11.90 -4.97 -19.69
N ILE A 163 -13.13 -4.43 -19.81
CA ILE A 163 -13.83 -4.28 -21.07
C ILE A 163 -13.61 -2.87 -21.59
N ASP A 164 -12.87 -2.76 -22.69
CA ASP A 164 -12.58 -1.48 -23.34
C ASP A 164 -13.68 -1.08 -24.33
N SER A 165 -14.15 -2.06 -25.14
CA SER A 165 -15.21 -1.83 -26.11
C SER A 165 -16.04 -3.09 -26.35
N VAL A 166 -17.29 -2.92 -26.71
CA VAL A 166 -18.21 -3.99 -27.13
C VAL A 166 -18.74 -3.65 -28.50
N LYS A 167 -18.77 -4.62 -29.42
CA LYS A 167 -19.39 -4.47 -30.74
C LYS A 167 -20.74 -5.17 -30.79
N GLY A 168 -21.75 -4.44 -31.17
CA GLY A 168 -23.07 -4.97 -31.40
C GLY A 168 -23.16 -5.89 -32.65
N PRO A 169 -24.29 -6.57 -32.86
CA PRO A 169 -24.48 -7.45 -34.00
C PRO A 169 -24.37 -6.75 -35.36
N ASP A 170 -24.56 -5.44 -35.42
CA ASP A 170 -24.42 -4.59 -36.60
C ASP A 170 -22.95 -4.12 -36.84
N GLY A 171 -22.01 -4.54 -35.98
CA GLY A 171 -20.59 -4.21 -36.06
C GLY A 171 -20.25 -2.84 -35.53
N LYS A 172 -21.21 -2.09 -34.98
CA LYS A 172 -20.96 -0.78 -34.35
C LYS A 172 -20.57 -0.96 -32.90
N ASP A 173 -19.77 0.00 -32.41
CA ASP A 173 -19.42 0.04 -31.00
C ASP A 173 -20.65 0.40 -30.16
N GLU A 174 -20.91 -0.42 -29.15
CA GLU A 174 -21.90 -0.14 -28.12
C GLU A 174 -21.34 0.88 -27.15
N LYS A 175 -22.19 1.81 -26.69
CA LYS A 175 -21.78 2.78 -25.67
C LYS A 175 -21.67 2.10 -24.32
N LEU A 176 -20.45 2.01 -23.79
CA LEU A 176 -20.22 1.58 -22.41
C LEU A 176 -20.51 2.75 -21.45
N GLU A 177 -20.92 2.42 -20.24
CA GLU A 177 -21.02 3.38 -19.15
C GLU A 177 -19.63 3.90 -18.78
N GLU A 178 -19.54 5.20 -18.47
CA GLU A 178 -18.28 5.76 -17.98
C GLU A 178 -17.97 5.18 -16.59
N PRO A 179 -16.67 4.89 -16.29
CA PRO A 179 -16.29 4.38 -14.99
C PRO A 179 -16.59 5.42 -13.91
N GLU A 180 -17.00 4.96 -12.74
CA GLU A 180 -17.16 5.82 -11.57
C GLU A 180 -15.81 6.45 -11.17
N LYS A 181 -15.83 7.74 -10.86
CA LYS A 181 -14.65 8.53 -10.46
C LYS A 181 -14.90 9.20 -9.13
N ASN A 182 -13.89 9.20 -8.28
CA ASN A 182 -13.96 9.85 -6.99
C ASN A 182 -12.62 10.51 -6.64
N GLN A 183 -12.62 11.83 -6.41
CA GLN A 183 -11.44 12.55 -5.91
C GLN A 183 -11.24 12.24 -4.43
N VAL A 184 -10.21 11.48 -4.11
CA VAL A 184 -9.89 11.03 -2.74
C VAL A 184 -9.05 12.07 -2.01
N VAL A 185 -7.99 12.54 -2.68
CA VAL A 185 -7.09 13.60 -2.21
C VAL A 185 -6.79 14.57 -3.35
N SER A 186 -6.27 15.76 -3.04
CA SER A 186 -5.88 16.72 -4.08
C SER A 186 -4.75 16.17 -4.96
N PRO A 187 -4.59 16.66 -6.21
CA PRO A 187 -3.47 16.30 -7.07
C PRO A 187 -2.10 16.58 -6.44
N GLU A 188 -2.00 17.64 -5.65
CA GLU A 188 -0.79 18.00 -4.93
C GLU A 188 -0.46 16.97 -3.84
N THR A 189 -1.45 16.60 -3.03
CA THR A 189 -1.29 15.56 -1.99
C THR A 189 -0.93 14.21 -2.60
N ALA A 190 -1.59 13.81 -3.69
CA ALA A 190 -1.29 12.57 -4.39
C ALA A 190 0.16 12.55 -4.88
N LYS A 191 0.60 13.62 -5.56
CA LYS A 191 1.98 13.78 -6.04
C LYS A 191 2.99 13.74 -4.89
N THR A 192 2.72 14.45 -3.80
CA THR A 192 3.57 14.50 -2.61
C THR A 192 3.68 13.10 -1.97
N THR A 193 2.55 12.38 -1.87
CA THR A 193 2.54 11.00 -1.35
C THR A 193 3.38 10.09 -2.24
N VAL A 194 3.19 10.11 -3.55
CA VAL A 194 3.97 9.32 -4.50
C VAL A 194 5.47 9.64 -4.37
N ASP A 195 5.83 10.91 -4.27
CA ASP A 195 7.24 11.33 -4.12
C ASP A 195 7.85 10.83 -2.80
N MET A 196 7.14 10.94 -1.68
CA MET A 196 7.58 10.42 -0.37
C MET A 196 7.86 8.91 -0.40
N PHE A 197 7.01 8.13 -1.05
CA PHE A 197 7.14 6.68 -1.10
C PHE A 197 8.26 6.18 -2.03
N ARG A 198 8.98 7.06 -2.73
CA ARG A 198 10.28 6.77 -3.36
C ARG A 198 11.32 6.37 -2.32
N ALA A 199 11.19 6.88 -1.09
CA ALA A 199 12.05 6.54 0.03
C ALA A 199 12.15 5.04 0.31
N VAL A 200 11.11 4.27 -0.04
CA VAL A 200 11.07 2.80 0.13
C VAL A 200 12.17 2.10 -0.68
N PHE A 201 12.54 2.65 -1.83
CA PHE A 201 13.60 2.11 -2.69
C PHE A 201 14.98 2.70 -2.41
N GLN A 202 15.09 3.61 -1.44
CA GLN A 202 16.35 4.26 -1.14
C GLN A 202 17.30 3.29 -0.45
N ASP A 203 18.56 3.29 -0.89
CA ASP A 203 19.65 2.51 -0.32
C ASP A 203 20.76 3.45 0.16
N ASP A 204 21.40 3.11 1.28
CA ASP A 204 22.42 3.93 1.93
C ASP A 204 23.45 3.04 2.63
N ASP A 205 24.70 3.15 2.23
CA ASP A 205 25.80 2.33 2.78
C ASP A 205 25.93 2.44 4.31
N ALA A 206 25.58 3.60 4.87
CA ALA A 206 25.57 3.81 6.32
C ALA A 206 24.33 3.23 7.03
N GLY A 207 23.32 2.79 6.27
CA GLY A 207 22.10 2.19 6.81
C GLY A 207 21.11 3.17 7.45
N LEU A 208 21.45 4.45 7.59
CA LEU A 208 20.61 5.44 8.27
C LEU A 208 19.44 5.93 7.41
N GLN A 209 19.64 5.99 6.11
CA GLN A 209 18.71 6.53 5.14
C GLN A 209 18.11 5.42 4.24
N ASN A 210 18.14 4.15 4.68
CA ASN A 210 17.61 3.03 3.94
C ASN A 210 16.09 2.95 4.03
N GLY A 211 15.44 2.72 2.87
CA GLY A 211 14.08 2.23 2.79
C GLY A 211 14.00 0.71 2.95
N THR A 212 12.79 0.17 2.78
CA THR A 212 12.51 -1.27 2.98
C THR A 212 12.70 -2.13 1.73
N ALA A 213 12.98 -1.55 0.55
CA ALA A 213 13.14 -2.25 -0.73
C ALA A 213 14.30 -1.71 -1.57
N GLY A 214 15.42 -1.34 -0.94
CA GLY A 214 16.61 -0.81 -1.63
C GLY A 214 17.14 -1.73 -2.73
N ASN A 215 17.00 -3.05 -2.56
CA ASN A 215 17.40 -4.08 -3.54
C ASN A 215 16.48 -4.17 -4.77
N ALA A 216 15.33 -3.50 -4.77
CA ALA A 216 14.36 -3.50 -5.86
C ALA A 216 14.40 -2.23 -6.72
N GLN A 217 15.48 -1.47 -6.68
CA GLN A 217 15.68 -0.31 -7.55
C GLN A 217 15.70 -0.72 -9.03
N LEU A 218 15.21 0.14 -9.90
CA LEU A 218 15.28 -0.02 -11.35
C LEU A 218 16.11 1.12 -11.93
N LYS A 219 17.25 0.77 -12.54
CA LYS A 219 18.16 1.75 -13.14
C LYS A 219 17.44 2.58 -14.20
N GLY A 220 17.53 3.89 -14.08
CA GLY A 220 16.94 4.83 -15.03
C GLY A 220 15.50 5.21 -14.73
N TYR A 221 14.88 4.64 -13.68
CA TYR A 221 13.51 4.99 -13.31
C TYR A 221 13.38 5.31 -11.81
N GLN A 222 12.57 6.30 -11.50
CA GLN A 222 12.10 6.51 -10.16
C GLN A 222 10.90 5.60 -9.91
N LEU A 223 10.91 4.88 -8.81
CA LEU A 223 9.82 4.01 -8.38
C LEU A 223 9.24 4.53 -7.07
N SER A 224 7.96 4.35 -6.87
CA SER A 224 7.27 4.63 -5.61
C SER A 224 6.49 3.39 -5.19
N GLY A 225 6.43 3.10 -3.89
CA GLY A 225 5.70 1.92 -3.44
C GLY A 225 5.87 1.61 -1.96
N LYS A 226 5.29 0.52 -1.53
CA LYS A 226 5.32 0.09 -0.13
C LYS A 226 5.38 -1.41 -0.01
N THR A 227 6.24 -1.88 0.87
CA THR A 227 6.33 -3.27 1.32
C THR A 227 5.27 -3.57 2.37
N GLY A 228 4.78 -4.80 2.39
CA GLY A 228 3.93 -5.32 3.46
C GLY A 228 4.32 -6.75 3.83
N THR A 229 4.16 -7.03 5.11
CA THR A 229 4.28 -8.36 5.69
C THR A 229 3.23 -8.44 6.78
N ALA A 230 2.25 -9.30 6.62
CA ALA A 230 1.19 -9.50 7.59
C ALA A 230 1.13 -10.97 8.01
N GLN A 231 1.04 -11.21 9.31
CA GLN A 231 0.82 -12.56 9.84
C GLN A 231 -0.59 -13.03 9.48
N LYS A 232 -0.73 -14.29 9.14
CA LYS A 232 -2.04 -14.91 8.94
C LYS A 232 -2.64 -15.32 10.28
N VAL A 233 -3.94 -15.20 10.38
CA VAL A 233 -4.66 -15.77 11.53
C VAL A 233 -4.72 -17.29 11.37
N ASP A 234 -4.26 -18.02 12.38
CA ASP A 234 -4.42 -19.47 12.43
C ASP A 234 -5.90 -19.81 12.70
N PRO A 235 -6.57 -20.53 11.76
CA PRO A 235 -8.00 -20.80 11.89
C PRO A 235 -8.35 -21.72 13.08
N ASN A 236 -7.37 -22.43 13.66
CA ASN A 236 -7.61 -23.31 14.78
C ASN A 236 -7.53 -22.58 16.14
N THR A 237 -6.70 -21.56 16.23
CA THR A 237 -6.46 -20.83 17.49
C THR A 237 -7.07 -19.44 17.51
N GLY A 238 -7.36 -18.85 16.35
CA GLY A 238 -7.79 -17.45 16.20
C GLY A 238 -6.68 -16.43 16.49
N ALA A 239 -5.44 -16.90 16.74
CA ALA A 239 -4.28 -16.06 16.97
C ALA A 239 -3.45 -15.87 15.69
N TYR A 240 -2.61 -14.85 15.67
CA TYR A 240 -1.66 -14.67 14.56
C TYR A 240 -0.63 -15.80 14.54
N SER A 241 -0.40 -16.35 13.34
CA SER A 241 0.62 -17.39 13.10
C SER A 241 2.02 -16.79 13.14
N ASN A 242 2.97 -17.54 13.71
CA ASN A 242 4.39 -17.17 13.69
C ASN A 242 5.13 -17.65 12.42
N SER A 243 4.46 -18.40 11.53
CA SER A 243 5.09 -19.02 10.36
C SER A 243 4.35 -18.81 9.05
N ALA A 244 3.09 -18.40 9.09
CA ALA A 244 2.27 -18.15 7.90
C ALA A 244 2.05 -16.63 7.70
N TYR A 245 2.43 -16.14 6.51
CA TYR A 245 2.41 -14.72 6.21
C TYR A 245 1.79 -14.44 4.84
N TRP A 246 1.15 -13.27 4.74
CA TRP A 246 0.91 -12.57 3.50
C TRP A 246 2.08 -11.62 3.25
N ILE A 247 2.80 -11.81 2.13
CA ILE A 247 3.91 -10.95 1.75
C ILE A 247 3.47 -10.10 0.57
N THR A 248 3.52 -8.78 0.70
CA THR A 248 2.92 -7.88 -0.27
C THR A 248 3.87 -6.77 -0.71
N PHE A 249 3.63 -6.28 -1.90
CA PHE A 249 4.18 -5.03 -2.41
C PHE A 249 3.16 -4.37 -3.33
N ALA A 250 2.99 -3.08 -3.20
CA ALA A 250 2.26 -2.29 -4.19
C ALA A 250 3.09 -1.06 -4.55
N GLY A 251 3.11 -0.71 -5.84
CA GLY A 251 3.92 0.40 -6.31
C GLY A 251 3.50 0.96 -7.65
N ILE A 252 4.11 2.09 -7.96
CA ILE A 252 3.86 2.95 -9.12
C ILE A 252 5.16 3.07 -9.92
N ALA A 253 5.09 2.95 -11.22
CA ALA A 253 6.22 3.04 -12.13
C ALA A 253 5.86 3.79 -13.44
N PRO A 254 6.63 4.84 -13.84
CA PRO A 254 7.57 5.59 -13.02
C PRO A 254 6.86 6.40 -11.94
N ALA A 255 7.58 6.90 -10.93
CA ALA A 255 7.00 7.74 -9.88
C ALA A 255 6.81 9.21 -10.33
N ASP A 256 7.68 9.71 -11.20
CA ASP A 256 7.67 11.08 -11.70
C ASP A 256 6.69 11.33 -12.86
N ASP A 257 6.30 10.27 -13.58
CA ASP A 257 5.25 10.27 -14.62
C ASP A 257 4.49 8.93 -14.56
N PRO A 258 3.56 8.74 -13.62
CA PRO A 258 2.90 7.46 -13.37
C PRO A 258 2.22 6.87 -14.61
N ARG A 259 2.59 5.63 -14.96
CA ARG A 259 2.03 4.89 -16.11
C ARG A 259 1.43 3.55 -15.68
N PHE A 260 2.03 2.92 -14.68
CA PHE A 260 1.64 1.60 -14.21
C PHE A 260 1.54 1.55 -12.69
N VAL A 261 0.55 0.83 -12.23
CA VAL A 261 0.46 0.36 -10.85
C VAL A 261 0.55 -1.16 -10.88
N VAL A 262 1.40 -1.71 -10.02
CA VAL A 262 1.55 -3.15 -9.87
C VAL A 262 1.39 -3.51 -8.40
N ALA A 263 0.50 -4.43 -8.11
CA ALA A 263 0.28 -4.98 -6.78
C ALA A 263 0.63 -6.47 -6.79
N VAL A 264 1.44 -6.89 -5.84
CA VAL A 264 1.94 -8.27 -5.69
C VAL A 264 1.55 -8.78 -4.30
N MET A 265 0.95 -9.96 -4.26
CA MET A 265 0.68 -10.68 -3.02
C MET A 265 1.20 -12.12 -3.16
N LEU A 266 2.02 -12.53 -2.22
CA LEU A 266 2.54 -13.88 -2.08
C LEU A 266 1.90 -14.52 -0.86
N ASP A 267 1.24 -15.65 -1.07
CA ASP A 267 0.57 -16.43 -0.05
C ASP A 267 1.52 -17.52 0.46
N GLU A 268 1.99 -17.39 1.70
CA GLU A 268 2.89 -18.33 2.36
C GLU A 268 4.09 -18.73 1.46
N PRO A 269 4.94 -17.79 1.02
CA PRO A 269 6.10 -18.14 0.22
C PRO A 269 7.05 -19.05 1.03
N LYS A 270 7.66 -20.03 0.35
CA LYS A 270 8.51 -21.07 0.99
C LYS A 270 9.77 -20.52 1.65
N SER A 271 10.34 -19.45 1.15
CA SER A 271 11.39 -18.69 1.83
C SER A 271 10.71 -17.73 2.81
N GLY A 272 10.62 -18.14 4.04
CA GLY A 272 9.88 -17.41 5.08
C GLY A 272 10.55 -16.11 5.49
N VAL A 273 9.84 -15.37 6.33
CA VAL A 273 10.32 -14.14 6.98
C VAL A 273 11.58 -14.38 7.81
N GLU A 274 11.78 -15.60 8.30
CA GLU A 274 12.97 -16.06 9.05
C GLU A 274 14.28 -15.92 8.27
N ASP A 275 14.23 -16.00 6.92
CA ASP A 275 15.38 -15.85 6.04
C ASP A 275 15.51 -14.40 5.50
N ASN A 276 15.04 -13.38 6.20
CA ASN A 276 14.90 -12.00 5.74
C ASN A 276 14.00 -11.83 4.49
N GLY A 277 13.08 -12.79 4.25
CA GLY A 277 12.23 -12.87 3.07
C GLY A 277 10.97 -11.98 3.08
N GLY A 278 10.91 -10.90 3.87
CA GLY A 278 9.79 -9.95 3.90
C GLY A 278 9.52 -9.27 2.54
N GLY A 279 8.52 -8.39 2.50
CA GLY A 279 8.05 -7.73 1.27
C GLY A 279 9.15 -7.07 0.43
N GLY A 280 10.20 -6.54 1.06
CA GLY A 280 11.35 -5.94 0.38
C GLY A 280 12.25 -6.95 -0.33
N GLN A 281 12.37 -8.18 0.18
CA GLN A 281 13.27 -9.20 -0.35
C GLN A 281 12.60 -10.14 -1.36
N SER A 282 11.27 -10.24 -1.35
CA SER A 282 10.53 -11.17 -2.20
C SER A 282 9.55 -10.47 -3.15
N ALA A 283 8.55 -9.76 -2.64
CA ALA A 283 7.51 -9.13 -3.47
C ALA A 283 8.01 -7.89 -4.23
N ALA A 284 8.91 -7.09 -3.65
CA ALA A 284 9.45 -5.90 -4.30
C ALA A 284 10.31 -6.22 -5.54
N PRO A 285 11.19 -7.24 -5.55
CA PRO A 285 11.87 -7.66 -6.77
C PRO A 285 10.91 -8.11 -7.89
N ILE A 286 9.82 -8.80 -7.55
CA ILE A 286 8.78 -9.19 -8.53
C ILE A 286 8.12 -7.95 -9.12
N PHE A 287 7.75 -6.97 -8.26
CA PHE A 287 7.25 -5.68 -8.73
C PHE A 287 8.24 -5.01 -9.69
N ARG A 288 9.53 -4.92 -9.33
CA ARG A 288 10.57 -4.34 -10.20
C ARG A 288 10.64 -5.01 -11.56
N ASP A 289 10.62 -6.34 -11.59
CA ASP A 289 10.76 -7.11 -12.82
C ASP A 289 9.53 -6.92 -13.74
N ILE A 290 8.31 -6.91 -13.16
CA ILE A 290 7.08 -6.60 -13.90
C ILE A 290 7.12 -5.15 -14.41
N ALA A 291 7.47 -4.18 -13.55
CA ALA A 291 7.58 -2.78 -13.92
C ALA A 291 8.58 -2.57 -15.04
N SER A 292 9.77 -3.21 -14.95
CA SER A 292 10.79 -3.17 -15.99
C SER A 292 10.26 -3.67 -17.33
N TRP A 293 9.53 -4.79 -17.32
CA TRP A 293 8.95 -5.34 -18.53
C TRP A 293 7.89 -4.39 -19.14
N LEU A 294 6.98 -3.85 -18.31
CA LEU A 294 5.94 -2.92 -18.76
C LEU A 294 6.53 -1.64 -19.36
N LEU A 295 7.49 -1.03 -18.67
CA LEU A 295 8.16 0.20 -19.10
C LEU A 295 8.88 0.01 -20.43
N ASN A 296 9.56 -1.13 -20.61
CA ASN A 296 10.23 -1.47 -21.87
C ASN A 296 9.23 -1.76 -23.00
N ARG A 297 8.16 -2.53 -22.73
CA ARG A 297 7.13 -2.86 -23.71
C ARG A 297 6.50 -1.61 -24.33
N ASP A 298 6.22 -0.61 -23.49
CA ASP A 298 5.52 0.61 -23.91
C ASP A 298 6.49 1.76 -24.26
N ASN A 299 7.80 1.50 -24.29
CA ASN A 299 8.86 2.46 -24.59
C ASN A 299 8.76 3.73 -23.74
N ILE A 300 8.46 3.58 -22.43
CA ILE A 300 8.37 4.70 -21.51
C ILE A 300 9.75 5.31 -21.30
N PRO A 301 9.91 6.64 -21.45
CA PRO A 301 11.18 7.31 -21.22
C PRO A 301 11.68 7.15 -19.78
N THR A 302 13.00 7.15 -19.61
CA THR A 302 13.62 7.13 -18.28
C THR A 302 13.27 8.39 -17.47
N SER A 303 13.16 8.22 -16.17
CA SER A 303 12.93 9.30 -15.22
C SER A 303 14.09 10.30 -15.18
N LYS A 304 13.78 11.55 -14.84
CA LYS A 304 14.80 12.54 -14.50
C LYS A 304 15.45 12.19 -13.16
N PRO A 305 16.75 12.47 -12.98
CA PRO A 305 17.37 12.33 -11.66
C PRO A 305 16.62 13.14 -10.59
N ALA A 306 16.42 12.54 -9.43
CA ALA A 306 15.82 13.22 -8.30
C ALA A 306 16.72 13.12 -7.05
N PRO A 307 16.65 14.10 -6.14
CA PRO A 307 17.44 14.06 -4.91
C PRO A 307 17.01 12.88 -4.02
N ARG A 308 17.93 12.47 -3.17
CA ARG A 308 17.64 11.57 -2.07
C ARG A 308 16.70 12.26 -1.08
N LEU A 309 15.87 11.48 -0.44
CA LEU A 309 14.95 11.95 0.60
C LEU A 309 15.60 11.76 1.97
N THR A 310 15.33 12.66 2.90
CA THR A 310 15.80 12.53 4.28
C THR A 310 14.83 11.67 5.07
N LEU A 311 15.30 10.53 5.59
CA LEU A 311 14.48 9.62 6.39
C LEU A 311 14.72 9.85 7.88
N ARG A 312 15.98 9.88 8.28
CA ARG A 312 16.39 10.20 9.67
C ARG A 312 17.04 11.57 9.68
N ALA A 313 16.52 12.45 10.52
CA ALA A 313 17.15 13.75 10.77
C ALA A 313 18.44 13.59 11.58
N GLN A 314 19.36 14.54 11.43
CA GLN A 314 20.63 14.57 12.18
C GLN A 314 20.43 15.20 13.55
#